data_0413798845a2167d2f28f7a7b36dbbb3
#
_entry.id   0413798845a2167d2f28f7a7b36dbbb3
#
_cell.length_a   1.000
_cell.length_b   1.000
_cell.length_c   1.000
_cell.angle_alpha   90.00
_cell.angle_beta   90.00
_cell.angle_gamma   90.00
#
_symmetry.space_group_name_H-M   'P 1'
#
loop_
_entity.id
_entity.type
_entity.pdbx_description
1 polymer ?
#
loop_
_entity_poly.entity_id
_entity_poly.type
_entity_poly.pdbx_seq_one_letter_code
_entity_poly.pdbx_strand_id
1 'polypeptide(L)'
;MRERETVFDRIGEEDQVIAFFPCIRFENQIMLSFRGQAYQMRKWTDVQKMEHDMKLLDELNHMYKLVNKLFIVCIRKKIKLIVENPYSEEHFLRRYWCLQPSVIDKDRRERGDYYKKPTQYWFVNRKPSYNFIFETANDNAIPSRGKDAWKERRKADYELTGAETVKVARSMIHPDYANRFIREFII
;
A
#
# COMPACT_ATOMS: atom_id res chain seq x y z
N MET A 1 -22.41 29.62 1.03
CA MET A 1 -21.22 28.96 0.41
C MET A 1 -21.73 27.71 -0.31
N ARG A 2 -21.61 27.61 -1.63
CA ARG A 2 -21.91 26.34 -2.32
C ARG A 2 -20.86 25.31 -1.91
N GLU A 3 -21.28 24.21 -1.31
CA GLU A 3 -20.39 23.08 -1.07
C GLU A 3 -19.79 22.65 -2.42
N ARG A 4 -18.48 22.46 -2.44
CA ARG A 4 -17.81 21.97 -3.67
C ARG A 4 -18.21 20.52 -3.86
N GLU A 5 -18.87 20.24 -4.98
CA GLU A 5 -19.18 18.89 -5.42
C GLU A 5 -17.88 18.06 -5.49
N THR A 6 -17.88 16.90 -4.87
CA THR A 6 -16.77 15.95 -4.85
C THR A 6 -17.04 14.80 -5.82
N VAL A 7 -16.02 14.02 -6.16
CA VAL A 7 -16.19 12.81 -6.98
C VAL A 7 -17.18 11.82 -6.34
N PHE A 8 -17.25 11.78 -5.00
CA PHE A 8 -18.17 10.92 -4.26
C PHE A 8 -19.62 11.34 -4.35
N ASP A 9 -19.91 12.53 -4.83
CA ASP A 9 -21.29 12.97 -5.08
C ASP A 9 -21.84 12.44 -6.41
N ARG A 10 -20.94 11.97 -7.30
CA ARG A 10 -21.25 11.44 -8.63
C ARG A 10 -21.23 9.92 -8.74
N ILE A 11 -20.63 9.23 -7.77
CA ILE A 11 -20.51 7.76 -7.77
C ILE A 11 -21.47 7.12 -6.76
N GLY A 12 -21.88 5.89 -7.03
CA GLY A 12 -22.87 5.15 -6.25
C GLY A 12 -22.60 3.65 -6.19
N GLU A 13 -23.66 2.90 -5.93
CA GLU A 13 -23.63 1.44 -5.67
C GLU A 13 -23.04 0.62 -6.83
N GLU A 14 -23.25 1.07 -8.08
CA GLU A 14 -22.75 0.37 -9.27
C GLU A 14 -21.25 0.62 -9.53
N ASP A 15 -20.70 1.63 -8.91
CA ASP A 15 -19.31 2.00 -9.11
C ASP A 15 -18.36 1.23 -8.18
N GLN A 16 -17.11 1.13 -8.64
CA GLN A 16 -16.03 0.55 -7.86
C GLN A 16 -14.89 1.53 -7.67
N VAL A 17 -14.48 1.74 -6.43
CA VAL A 17 -13.29 2.51 -6.07
C VAL A 17 -12.15 1.56 -5.72
N ILE A 18 -10.99 1.76 -6.35
CA ILE A 18 -9.74 1.12 -5.96
C ILE A 18 -8.82 2.23 -5.44
N ALA A 19 -8.46 2.15 -4.16
CA ALA A 19 -7.65 3.14 -3.50
C ALA A 19 -6.27 2.58 -3.13
N PHE A 20 -5.23 3.06 -3.83
CA PHE A 20 -3.83 2.91 -3.43
C PHE A 20 -3.51 3.99 -2.41
N PHE A 21 -3.83 3.71 -1.17
CA PHE A 21 -3.78 4.72 -0.12
C PHE A 21 -2.33 4.99 0.28
N PRO A 22 -1.91 6.25 0.48
CA PRO A 22 -0.55 6.55 0.86
C PRO A 22 -0.15 5.84 2.16
N CYS A 23 0.89 5.01 2.08
CA CYS A 23 1.33 4.15 3.19
C CYS A 23 2.34 4.82 4.12
N ILE A 24 2.96 5.92 3.69
CA ILE A 24 4.17 6.52 4.28
C ILE A 24 4.10 6.78 5.80
N ARG A 25 2.91 6.94 6.38
CA ARG A 25 2.71 7.13 7.82
C ARG A 25 2.19 5.89 8.54
N PHE A 26 1.85 4.85 7.81
CA PHE A 26 1.35 3.59 8.35
C PHE A 26 2.38 2.46 8.36
N GLU A 27 3.46 2.61 7.58
CA GLU A 27 4.50 1.60 7.44
C GLU A 27 5.40 1.48 8.67
N ASN A 28 5.98 0.30 8.85
CA ASN A 28 6.94 0.01 9.91
C ASN A 28 8.14 0.97 9.92
N GLN A 29 8.61 1.42 8.75
CA GLN A 29 9.77 2.30 8.67
C GLN A 29 9.60 3.62 9.42
N ILE A 30 8.38 4.14 9.55
CA ILE A 30 8.10 5.36 10.30
C ILE A 30 8.38 5.19 11.80
N MET A 31 8.34 3.96 12.33
CA MET A 31 8.59 3.70 13.74
C MET A 31 10.01 4.09 14.16
N LEU A 32 10.98 4.02 13.26
CA LEU A 32 12.34 4.51 13.53
C LEU A 32 12.37 6.02 13.73
N SER A 33 11.53 6.75 13.00
CA SER A 33 11.40 8.20 13.16
C SER A 33 10.72 8.55 14.47
N PHE A 34 9.63 7.89 14.85
CA PHE A 34 8.98 8.06 16.15
C PHE A 34 9.89 7.74 17.34
N ARG A 35 10.80 6.79 17.19
CA ARG A 35 11.80 6.46 18.21
C ARG A 35 13.03 7.40 18.21
N GLY A 36 13.08 8.38 17.32
CA GLY A 36 14.26 9.25 17.16
C GLY A 36 15.51 8.54 16.64
N GLN A 37 15.35 7.35 16.04
CA GLN A 37 16.43 6.44 15.61
C GLN A 37 16.67 6.46 14.09
N ALA A 38 15.89 7.22 13.33
CA ALA A 38 16.11 7.35 11.90
C ALA A 38 17.49 7.95 11.62
N TYR A 39 18.14 7.50 10.53
CA TYR A 39 19.53 7.88 10.21
C TYR A 39 19.75 9.38 10.21
N GLN A 40 18.84 10.15 9.61
CA GLN A 40 18.90 11.61 9.56
C GLN A 40 18.80 12.29 10.94
N MET A 41 18.24 11.61 11.94
CA MET A 41 18.02 12.16 13.30
C MET A 41 19.19 11.92 14.25
N ARG A 42 20.25 11.23 13.81
CA ARG A 42 21.41 10.87 14.67
C ARG A 42 22.14 12.08 15.27
N LYS A 43 22.09 13.22 14.59
CA LYS A 43 22.73 14.46 15.04
C LYS A 43 21.75 15.50 15.59
N TRP A 44 20.48 15.13 15.71
CA TRP A 44 19.44 16.04 16.19
C TRP A 44 19.45 16.12 17.71
N THR A 45 19.15 17.30 18.23
CA THR A 45 18.89 17.52 19.66
C THR A 45 17.56 16.86 20.04
N ASP A 46 17.33 16.66 21.33
CA ASP A 46 16.07 16.08 21.80
C ASP A 46 14.87 16.97 21.47
N VAL A 47 15.06 18.31 21.52
CA VAL A 47 14.02 19.27 21.10
C VAL A 47 13.64 19.05 19.62
N GLN A 48 14.62 18.97 18.72
CA GLN A 48 14.37 18.74 17.31
C GLN A 48 13.65 17.40 17.06
N LYS A 49 14.00 16.37 17.83
CA LYS A 49 13.31 15.07 17.73
C LYS A 49 11.85 15.16 18.17
N MET A 50 11.59 15.87 19.30
CA MET A 50 10.23 16.06 19.83
C MET A 50 9.35 16.89 18.87
N GLU A 51 9.89 17.99 18.31
CA GLU A 51 9.17 18.79 17.31
C GLU A 51 8.83 17.98 16.05
N HIS A 52 9.76 17.14 15.61
CA HIS A 52 9.54 16.23 14.48
C HIS A 52 8.49 15.17 14.79
N ASP A 53 8.50 14.61 16.00
CA ASP A 53 7.52 13.61 16.45
C ASP A 53 6.11 14.19 16.47
N MET A 54 5.95 15.41 16.99
CA MET A 54 4.65 16.12 16.94
C MET A 54 4.13 16.26 15.51
N LYS A 55 5.01 16.65 14.58
CA LYS A 55 4.65 16.75 13.16
C LYS A 55 4.23 15.39 12.57
N LEU A 56 4.96 14.33 12.90
CA LEU A 56 4.62 12.98 12.44
C LEU A 56 3.26 12.52 12.97
N LEU A 57 2.94 12.83 14.23
CA LEU A 57 1.65 12.51 14.84
C LEU A 57 0.51 13.26 14.15
N ASP A 58 0.69 14.53 13.83
CA ASP A 58 -0.30 15.31 13.09
C ASP A 58 -0.57 14.74 11.70
N GLU A 59 0.50 14.37 10.97
CA GLU A 59 0.39 13.75 9.66
C GLU A 59 -0.28 12.38 9.74
N LEU A 60 0.09 11.54 10.72
CA LEU A 60 -0.54 10.25 10.97
C LEU A 60 -2.04 10.40 11.27
N ASN A 61 -2.40 11.35 12.13
CA ASN A 61 -3.79 11.64 12.49
C ASN A 61 -4.59 12.10 11.27
N HIS A 62 -3.99 12.96 10.42
CA HIS A 62 -4.62 13.39 9.19
C HIS A 62 -4.90 12.22 8.24
N MET A 63 -3.91 11.37 8.01
CA MET A 63 -4.02 10.19 7.16
C MET A 63 -5.05 9.18 7.72
N TYR A 64 -5.04 8.97 9.03
CA TYR A 64 -6.00 8.12 9.71
C TYR A 64 -7.44 8.62 9.58
N LYS A 65 -7.66 9.92 9.74
CA LYS A 65 -8.97 10.54 9.52
C LYS A 65 -9.43 10.39 8.06
N LEU A 66 -8.51 10.51 7.11
CA LEU A 66 -8.82 10.40 5.69
C LEU A 66 -9.26 8.99 5.32
N VAL A 67 -8.55 7.95 5.77
CA VAL A 67 -8.94 6.57 5.50
C VAL A 67 -10.29 6.23 6.12
N ASN A 68 -10.54 6.66 7.36
CA ASN A 68 -11.85 6.47 8.00
C ASN A 68 -12.97 7.16 7.24
N LYS A 69 -12.76 8.41 6.78
CA LYS A 69 -13.73 9.12 5.96
C LYS A 69 -14.07 8.38 4.67
N LEU A 70 -13.05 7.88 3.96
CA LEU A 70 -13.23 7.09 2.75
C LEU A 70 -14.12 5.87 3.01
N PHE A 71 -13.81 5.10 4.04
CA PHE A 71 -14.59 3.92 4.41
C PHE A 71 -16.02 4.25 4.78
N ILE A 72 -16.23 5.26 5.63
CA ILE A 72 -17.57 5.69 6.06
C ILE A 72 -18.42 6.11 4.85
N VAL A 73 -17.88 6.89 3.93
CA VAL A 73 -18.59 7.32 2.72
C VAL A 73 -18.96 6.11 1.86
N CYS A 74 -18.00 5.23 1.59
CA CYS A 74 -18.25 4.05 0.76
C CYS A 74 -19.27 3.09 1.41
N ILE A 75 -19.19 2.87 2.72
CA ILE A 75 -20.16 2.05 3.44
C ILE A 75 -21.56 2.64 3.34
N ARG A 76 -21.71 3.94 3.64
CA ARG A 76 -23.03 4.62 3.64
C ARG A 76 -23.67 4.69 2.27
N LYS A 77 -22.87 4.93 1.24
CA LYS A 77 -23.34 5.02 -0.16
C LYS A 77 -23.35 3.65 -0.88
N LYS A 78 -23.02 2.55 -0.19
CA LYS A 78 -22.89 1.21 -0.76
C LYS A 78 -21.91 1.09 -1.93
N ILE A 79 -20.96 2.01 -2.04
CA ILE A 79 -19.92 2.00 -3.06
C ILE A 79 -18.97 0.83 -2.80
N LYS A 80 -18.67 0.05 -3.83
CA LYS A 80 -17.68 -1.03 -3.74
C LYS A 80 -16.30 -0.42 -3.61
N LEU A 81 -15.57 -0.76 -2.53
CA LEU A 81 -14.23 -0.21 -2.28
C LEU A 81 -13.22 -1.33 -2.04
N ILE A 82 -12.07 -1.20 -2.69
CA ILE A 82 -10.86 -1.98 -2.41
C ILE A 82 -9.77 -1.00 -2.00
N VAL A 83 -9.20 -1.18 -0.83
CA VAL A 83 -8.03 -0.39 -0.37
C VAL A 83 -6.82 -1.30 -0.32
N GLU A 84 -5.73 -0.86 -0.93
CA GLU A 84 -4.42 -1.52 -0.91
C GLU A 84 -3.46 -0.76 -0.01
N ASN A 85 -2.67 -1.51 0.77
CA ASN A 85 -1.53 -0.96 1.49
C ASN A 85 -0.45 -2.04 1.67
N PRO A 86 0.83 -1.66 1.81
CA PRO A 86 1.88 -2.62 2.15
C PRO A 86 1.55 -3.39 3.43
N TYR A 87 1.95 -4.65 3.47
CA TYR A 87 1.79 -5.49 4.65
C TYR A 87 3.06 -5.54 5.48
N SER A 88 2.92 -5.32 6.77
CA SER A 88 3.89 -5.74 7.81
C SER A 88 3.15 -5.97 9.12
N GLU A 89 3.72 -6.76 10.00
CA GLU A 89 3.14 -7.02 11.34
C GLU A 89 3.09 -5.74 12.18
N GLU A 90 3.99 -4.79 11.93
CA GLU A 90 4.10 -3.51 12.62
C GLU A 90 3.29 -2.39 11.94
N HIS A 91 2.56 -2.69 10.89
CA HIS A 91 1.79 -1.68 10.15
C HIS A 91 0.70 -1.07 11.04
N PHE A 92 0.61 0.28 11.05
CA PHE A 92 -0.29 1.00 11.97
C PHE A 92 -1.74 0.54 11.85
N LEU A 93 -2.29 0.47 10.62
CA LEU A 93 -3.67 0.05 10.42
C LEU A 93 -3.92 -1.39 10.86
N ARG A 94 -2.94 -2.27 10.72
CA ARG A 94 -3.06 -3.64 11.19
C ARG A 94 -3.14 -3.74 12.71
N ARG A 95 -2.37 -2.91 13.41
CA ARG A 95 -2.28 -2.97 14.88
C ARG A 95 -3.37 -2.18 15.60
N TYR A 96 -3.71 -1.02 15.07
CA TYR A 96 -4.50 -0.04 15.81
C TYR A 96 -5.84 0.32 15.16
N TRP A 97 -6.10 -0.13 13.94
CA TRP A 97 -7.37 0.14 13.30
C TRP A 97 -8.44 -0.90 13.66
N CYS A 98 -9.69 -0.47 13.72
CA CYS A 98 -10.84 -1.32 14.02
C CYS A 98 -11.17 -2.35 12.94
N LEU A 99 -10.67 -2.17 11.71
CA LEU A 99 -10.90 -3.09 10.60
C LEU A 99 -9.62 -3.87 10.27
N GLN A 100 -9.75 -5.18 10.16
CA GLN A 100 -8.66 -6.05 9.74
C GLN A 100 -8.68 -6.24 8.21
N PRO A 101 -7.52 -6.42 7.56
CA PRO A 101 -7.47 -6.68 6.13
C PRO A 101 -8.19 -8.00 5.80
N SER A 102 -8.94 -8.00 4.72
CA SER A 102 -9.67 -9.20 4.24
C SER A 102 -8.73 -10.19 3.56
N VAL A 103 -7.69 -9.70 2.90
CA VAL A 103 -6.70 -10.51 2.18
C VAL A 103 -5.31 -9.99 2.48
N ILE A 104 -4.37 -10.91 2.71
CA ILE A 104 -2.94 -10.62 2.86
C ILE A 104 -2.18 -11.45 1.83
N ASP A 105 -1.49 -10.74 0.94
CA ASP A 105 -0.55 -11.34 -0.01
C ASP A 105 0.87 -11.15 0.53
N LYS A 106 1.48 -12.23 1.02
CA LYS A 106 2.81 -12.19 1.64
C LYS A 106 3.95 -12.16 0.63
N ASP A 107 3.72 -12.66 -0.57
CA ASP A 107 4.72 -12.67 -1.64
C ASP A 107 4.05 -12.59 -3.02
N ARG A 108 3.98 -11.38 -3.56
CA ARG A 108 3.34 -11.11 -4.84
C ARG A 108 4.05 -11.81 -6.03
N ARG A 109 5.32 -12.22 -5.87
CA ARG A 109 6.06 -12.96 -6.90
C ARG A 109 5.44 -14.33 -7.17
N GLU A 110 4.88 -14.96 -6.13
CA GLU A 110 4.13 -16.21 -6.27
C GLU A 110 2.88 -16.07 -7.14
N ARG A 111 2.55 -14.83 -7.46
CA ARG A 111 1.40 -14.42 -8.26
C ARG A 111 1.78 -13.60 -9.49
N GLY A 112 3.01 -13.75 -9.96
CA GLY A 112 3.47 -13.15 -11.21
C GLY A 112 4.02 -11.74 -11.13
N ASP A 113 4.16 -11.11 -9.93
CA ASP A 113 4.73 -9.78 -9.83
C ASP A 113 6.27 -9.78 -9.87
N TYR A 114 6.85 -8.63 -10.19
CA TYR A 114 8.30 -8.40 -10.18
C TYR A 114 8.92 -8.51 -8.78
N TYR A 115 8.19 -8.07 -7.75
CA TYR A 115 8.70 -7.90 -6.39
C TYR A 115 7.92 -8.71 -5.37
N LYS A 116 8.59 -9.14 -4.31
CA LYS A 116 7.93 -9.75 -3.16
C LYS A 116 6.80 -8.90 -2.61
N LYS A 117 7.04 -7.63 -2.37
CA LYS A 117 6.14 -6.53 -2.00
C LYS A 117 4.90 -7.01 -1.22
N PRO A 118 5.05 -7.47 0.02
CA PRO A 118 3.92 -7.95 0.82
C PRO A 118 2.84 -6.88 0.88
N THR A 119 1.60 -7.28 0.62
CA THR A 119 0.47 -6.35 0.44
C THR A 119 -0.75 -6.85 1.19
N GLN A 120 -1.56 -5.92 1.68
CA GLN A 120 -2.81 -6.21 2.35
C GLN A 120 -3.96 -5.42 1.72
N TYR A 121 -5.15 -6.03 1.69
CA TYR A 121 -6.34 -5.50 1.05
C TYR A 121 -7.52 -5.49 1.99
N TRP A 122 -8.27 -4.39 1.99
CA TRP A 122 -9.58 -4.28 2.63
C TRP A 122 -10.65 -4.16 1.56
N PHE A 123 -11.75 -4.88 1.74
CA PHE A 123 -12.91 -4.86 0.86
C PHE A 123 -14.12 -4.32 1.61
N VAL A 124 -14.86 -3.41 0.96
CA VAL A 124 -16.11 -2.84 1.46
C VAL A 124 -17.19 -3.05 0.41
N ASN A 125 -18.37 -3.48 0.85
CA ASN A 125 -19.54 -3.80 0.00
C ASN A 125 -19.23 -4.76 -1.14
N ARG A 126 -18.16 -5.53 -1.01
CA ARG A 126 -17.70 -6.55 -1.95
C ARG A 126 -16.94 -7.64 -1.22
N LYS A 127 -16.98 -8.85 -1.76
CA LYS A 127 -16.12 -9.96 -1.33
C LYS A 127 -15.20 -10.35 -2.48
N PRO A 128 -13.96 -10.79 -2.19
CA PRO A 128 -13.10 -11.39 -3.21
C PRO A 128 -13.83 -12.60 -3.84
N SER A 129 -13.76 -12.73 -5.16
CA SER A 129 -14.39 -13.85 -5.86
C SER A 129 -13.61 -15.15 -5.73
N TYR A 130 -12.31 -15.05 -5.38
CA TYR A 130 -11.38 -16.19 -5.30
C TYR A 130 -11.43 -17.10 -6.56
N ASN A 131 -11.60 -16.49 -7.72
CA ASN A 131 -11.47 -17.20 -8.98
C ASN A 131 -10.06 -17.75 -9.08
N PHE A 132 -9.89 -19.04 -8.77
CA PHE A 132 -8.62 -19.74 -8.78
C PHE A 132 -8.02 -19.71 -10.18
N ILE A 133 -7.09 -18.81 -10.40
CA ILE A 133 -6.26 -18.81 -11.58
C ILE A 133 -4.90 -19.33 -11.13
N PHE A 134 -4.53 -20.51 -11.64
CA PHE A 134 -3.21 -21.05 -11.47
C PHE A 134 -2.26 -20.27 -12.37
N GLU A 135 -1.55 -19.30 -11.79
CA GLU A 135 -0.44 -18.63 -12.45
C GLU A 135 0.87 -19.22 -11.91
N THR A 136 1.79 -19.48 -12.81
CA THR A 136 3.15 -19.86 -12.45
C THR A 136 3.85 -18.69 -11.76
N ALA A 137 4.66 -19.00 -10.76
CA ALA A 137 5.53 -18.00 -10.15
C ALA A 137 6.42 -17.35 -11.23
N ASN A 138 6.69 -16.07 -11.08
CA ASN A 138 7.57 -15.37 -12.01
C ASN A 138 9.03 -15.73 -11.71
N ASP A 139 9.62 -16.61 -12.51
CA ASP A 139 11.02 -17.07 -12.37
C ASP A 139 12.03 -15.92 -12.54
N ASN A 140 11.64 -14.84 -13.21
CA ASN A 140 12.43 -13.62 -13.38
C ASN A 140 12.21 -12.60 -12.27
N ALA A 141 11.56 -12.99 -11.18
CA ALA A 141 11.28 -12.07 -10.07
C ALA A 141 12.58 -11.58 -9.41
N ILE A 142 12.59 -10.29 -9.07
CA ILE A 142 13.77 -9.62 -8.52
C ILE A 142 14.09 -10.16 -7.13
N PRO A 143 15.34 -10.60 -6.85
CA PRO A 143 15.75 -11.14 -5.56
C PRO A 143 15.52 -10.14 -4.42
N SER A 144 14.98 -10.59 -3.31
CA SER A 144 14.62 -9.71 -2.18
C SER A 144 15.71 -9.55 -1.12
N ARG A 145 16.76 -10.41 -1.09
CA ARG A 145 17.80 -10.45 -0.03
C ARG A 145 19.18 -10.85 -0.53
N GLY A 146 20.23 -10.40 0.17
CA GLY A 146 21.63 -10.70 -0.05
C GLY A 146 22.51 -9.47 -0.16
N LYS A 147 23.84 -9.57 0.16
CA LYS A 147 24.78 -8.42 0.08
C LYS A 147 24.90 -7.88 -1.34
N ASP A 148 24.84 -8.74 -2.34
CA ASP A 148 24.92 -8.38 -3.76
C ASP A 148 23.54 -8.11 -4.38
N ALA A 149 22.46 -8.53 -3.71
CA ALA A 149 21.08 -8.29 -4.16
C ALA A 149 20.77 -6.80 -4.38
N TRP A 150 21.54 -5.90 -3.76
CA TRP A 150 21.32 -4.46 -3.97
C TRP A 150 21.87 -3.96 -5.32
N LYS A 151 22.99 -4.55 -5.79
CA LYS A 151 23.57 -4.24 -7.11
C LYS A 151 22.78 -4.92 -8.22
N GLU A 152 22.42 -6.18 -8.02
CA GLU A 152 21.58 -6.96 -8.93
C GLU A 152 20.18 -6.40 -9.05
N ARG A 153 19.59 -5.93 -7.93
CA ARG A 153 18.32 -5.21 -7.94
C ARG A 153 18.34 -3.97 -8.85
N ARG A 154 19.37 -3.13 -8.76
CA ARG A 154 19.44 -1.92 -9.60
C ARG A 154 19.43 -2.26 -11.07
N LYS A 155 20.18 -3.26 -11.45
CA LYS A 155 20.25 -3.72 -12.83
C LYS A 155 18.93 -4.35 -13.27
N ALA A 156 18.40 -5.29 -12.49
CA ALA A 156 17.13 -5.95 -12.74
C ALA A 156 15.93 -4.97 -12.70
N ASP A 157 15.94 -3.96 -11.82
CA ASP A 157 14.91 -2.93 -11.76
C ASP A 157 14.72 -2.22 -13.12
N TYR A 158 15.80 -1.96 -13.85
CA TYR A 158 15.73 -1.32 -15.16
C TYR A 158 15.47 -2.31 -16.31
N GLU A 159 16.14 -3.45 -16.29
CA GLU A 159 16.07 -4.43 -17.40
C GLU A 159 14.71 -5.12 -17.47
N LEU A 160 14.10 -5.43 -16.32
CA LEU A 160 12.82 -6.14 -16.27
C LEU A 160 11.61 -5.20 -16.40
N THR A 161 11.72 -3.99 -15.89
CA THR A 161 10.58 -3.06 -15.86
C THR A 161 10.60 -2.04 -16.99
N GLY A 162 11.73 -1.81 -17.64
CA GLY A 162 11.92 -0.75 -18.62
C GLY A 162 11.76 0.66 -18.04
N ALA A 163 11.83 0.80 -16.71
CA ALA A 163 11.58 2.07 -16.04
C ALA A 163 12.81 2.99 -16.06
N GLU A 164 12.60 4.29 -16.17
CA GLU A 164 13.66 5.29 -16.20
C GLU A 164 14.37 5.47 -14.84
N THR A 165 13.70 5.17 -13.75
CA THR A 165 14.26 5.31 -12.40
C THR A 165 13.89 4.13 -11.49
N VAL A 166 14.76 3.83 -10.50
CA VAL A 166 14.50 2.79 -9.47
C VAL A 166 13.20 3.06 -8.71
N LYS A 167 12.84 4.33 -8.48
CA LYS A 167 11.60 4.69 -7.82
C LYS A 167 10.38 4.29 -8.65
N VAL A 168 10.42 4.56 -9.95
CA VAL A 168 9.35 4.17 -10.88
C VAL A 168 9.30 2.65 -11.00
N ALA A 169 10.44 1.98 -11.21
CA ALA A 169 10.50 0.51 -11.29
C ALA A 169 9.80 -0.15 -10.11
N ARG A 170 10.08 0.30 -8.89
CA ARG A 170 9.48 -0.26 -7.66
C ARG A 170 8.00 0.06 -7.47
N SER A 171 7.46 1.03 -8.17
CA SER A 171 6.03 1.33 -8.17
C SER A 171 5.25 0.53 -9.20
N MET A 172 5.93 -0.05 -10.19
CA MET A 172 5.28 -0.84 -11.24
C MET A 172 4.74 -2.16 -10.69
N ILE A 173 3.73 -2.64 -11.37
CA ILE A 173 3.04 -3.91 -11.12
C ILE A 173 3.14 -4.71 -12.41
N HIS A 174 3.53 -5.98 -12.32
CA HIS A 174 3.58 -6.84 -13.49
C HIS A 174 2.17 -7.02 -14.10
N PRO A 175 2.02 -7.02 -15.44
CA PRO A 175 0.71 -7.20 -16.08
C PRO A 175 -0.02 -8.46 -15.62
N ASP A 176 0.68 -9.59 -15.42
CA ASP A 176 0.07 -10.84 -14.96
C ASP A 176 -0.52 -10.69 -13.55
N TYR A 177 0.20 -10.04 -12.64
CA TYR A 177 -0.33 -9.74 -11.31
C TYR A 177 -1.55 -8.81 -11.39
N ALA A 178 -1.51 -7.79 -12.24
CA ALA A 178 -2.62 -6.86 -12.44
C ALA A 178 -3.86 -7.59 -13.00
N ASN A 179 -3.68 -8.44 -14.02
CA ASN A 179 -4.74 -9.25 -14.61
C ASN A 179 -5.38 -10.18 -13.57
N ARG A 180 -4.54 -10.86 -12.79
CA ARG A 180 -5.00 -11.72 -11.71
C ARG A 180 -5.79 -10.94 -10.67
N PHE A 181 -5.27 -9.79 -10.21
CA PHE A 181 -5.96 -8.92 -9.28
C PHE A 181 -7.36 -8.54 -9.78
N ILE A 182 -7.47 -8.18 -11.07
CA ILE A 182 -8.74 -7.84 -11.70
C ILE A 182 -9.71 -9.03 -11.65
N ARG A 183 -9.25 -10.21 -12.01
CA ARG A 183 -10.09 -11.41 -12.05
C ARG A 183 -10.50 -11.92 -10.67
N GLU A 184 -9.61 -11.86 -9.69
CA GLU A 184 -9.91 -12.33 -8.32
C GLU A 184 -10.75 -11.32 -7.52
N PHE A 185 -10.60 -10.03 -7.80
CA PHE A 185 -11.13 -8.99 -6.92
C PHE A 185 -12.10 -8.02 -7.59
N ILE A 186 -12.17 -7.98 -8.92
CA ILE A 186 -13.00 -6.99 -9.63
C ILE A 186 -14.09 -7.65 -10.49
N ILE A 187 -13.81 -8.72 -11.19
CA ILE A 187 -14.76 -9.45 -12.03
C ILE A 187 -15.26 -10.69 -11.29
#